data_07fa02d5836edf01e78ef53789954365
#
_entry.id   07fa02d5836edf01e78ef53789954365
#
_cell.length_a   1.000
_cell.length_b   1.000
_cell.length_c   1.000
_cell.angle_alpha   90.00
_cell.angle_beta   90.00
_cell.angle_gamma   90.00
#
_symmetry.space_group_name_H-M   'P 1'
#
loop_
_entity.id
_entity.type
_entity.pdbx_description
1 polymer ?
#
loop_
_entity_poly.entity_id
_entity_poly.type
_entity_poly.pdbx_seq_one_letter_code
_entity_poly.pdbx_strand_id
1 'polypeptide(L)'
;MKSRYYIAYGSNLSIEQMKHRTPDAQIVGTATLKGWRLLFRQCATIERKAGFNTPVLIWKISEQDERNLDRYEGFPHFYIKKNLKVAVKSLEGLDRGTLTAMVYVMPPEAVKLRDISPLPSKQYYSTLCTGYKTFGFDGAPLIDALNEAKDYETQHSAKSSR
;
A
#
# COMPACT_ATOMS: atom_id res chain seq x y z
N MET A 1 -22.39 -10.79 -10.07
CA MET A 1 -21.66 -9.66 -9.49
C MET A 1 -20.23 -9.66 -10.01
N LYS A 2 -19.80 -8.53 -10.54
CA LYS A 2 -18.41 -8.39 -10.95
C LYS A 2 -17.51 -8.34 -9.74
N SER A 3 -16.47 -9.15 -9.73
CA SER A 3 -15.41 -9.08 -8.73
C SER A 3 -14.18 -8.43 -9.36
N ARG A 4 -13.33 -7.87 -8.53
CA ARG A 4 -12.12 -7.19 -8.96
C ARG A 4 -10.96 -7.65 -8.07
N TYR A 5 -9.77 -7.64 -8.63
CA TYR A 5 -8.55 -7.88 -7.85
C TYR A 5 -8.02 -6.54 -7.32
N TYR A 6 -7.54 -6.56 -6.09
CA TYR A 6 -7.08 -5.39 -5.37
C TYR A 6 -5.72 -5.65 -4.75
N ILE A 7 -4.78 -4.72 -4.97
CA ILE A 7 -3.43 -4.76 -4.45
C ILE A 7 -3.37 -3.99 -3.13
N ALA A 8 -3.03 -4.68 -2.04
CA ALA A 8 -2.82 -4.07 -0.73
C ALA A 8 -1.33 -4.06 -0.40
N TYR A 9 -0.81 -2.89 -0.07
CA TYR A 9 0.61 -2.70 0.32
C TYR A 9 0.77 -2.03 1.69
N GLY A 10 -0.31 -1.55 2.27
CA GLY A 10 -0.31 -0.78 3.51
C GLY A 10 -1.20 -1.40 4.59
N SER A 11 -2.09 -0.60 5.19
CA SER A 11 -2.93 -1.07 6.31
C SER A 11 -3.85 -2.22 5.94
N ASN A 12 -4.21 -2.37 4.66
CA ASN A 12 -5.07 -3.46 4.18
C ASN A 12 -4.33 -4.79 3.99
N LEU A 13 -3.07 -4.85 4.41
CA LEU A 13 -2.40 -6.12 4.71
C LEU A 13 -3.01 -6.77 5.96
N SER A 14 -3.70 -5.99 6.80
CA SER A 14 -4.35 -6.50 8.00
C SER A 14 -5.62 -7.26 7.65
N ILE A 15 -5.62 -8.55 7.92
CA ILE A 15 -6.80 -9.42 7.71
C ILE A 15 -7.97 -8.93 8.57
N GLU A 16 -7.69 -8.53 9.80
CA GLU A 16 -8.71 -8.04 10.73
C GLU A 16 -9.39 -6.77 10.21
N GLN A 17 -8.60 -5.79 9.75
CA GLN A 17 -9.16 -4.56 9.19
C GLN A 17 -9.98 -4.83 7.94
N MET A 18 -9.51 -5.71 7.07
CA MET A 18 -10.24 -6.04 5.84
C MET A 18 -11.57 -6.75 6.13
N LYS A 19 -11.66 -7.54 7.18
CA LYS A 19 -12.94 -8.15 7.59
C LYS A 19 -14.02 -7.11 7.87
N HIS A 20 -13.64 -5.96 8.43
CA HIS A 20 -14.57 -4.88 8.72
C HIS A 20 -14.87 -4.01 7.51
N ARG A 21 -13.84 -3.68 6.73
CA ARG A 21 -13.97 -2.79 5.58
C ARG A 21 -14.58 -3.47 4.37
N THR A 22 -14.22 -4.73 4.17
CA THR A 22 -14.54 -5.49 2.95
C THR A 22 -14.97 -6.91 3.33
N PRO A 23 -16.22 -7.08 3.84
CA PRO A 23 -16.66 -8.39 4.34
C PRO A 23 -16.62 -9.52 3.32
N ASP A 24 -16.73 -9.20 2.02
CA ASP A 24 -16.74 -10.20 0.95
C ASP A 24 -15.35 -10.55 0.41
N ALA A 25 -14.31 -9.85 0.89
CA ALA A 25 -12.96 -10.00 0.34
C ALA A 25 -12.34 -11.37 0.64
N GLN A 26 -11.61 -11.89 -0.33
CA GLN A 26 -10.89 -13.15 -0.22
C GLN A 26 -9.43 -12.95 -0.64
N ILE A 27 -8.51 -13.56 0.11
CA ILE A 27 -7.09 -13.53 -0.25
C ILE A 27 -6.85 -14.45 -1.45
N VAL A 28 -6.23 -13.89 -2.49
CA VAL A 28 -5.80 -14.65 -3.66
C VAL A 28 -4.37 -15.15 -3.49
N GLY A 29 -3.49 -14.30 -3.01
CA GLY A 29 -2.08 -14.61 -2.82
C GLY A 29 -1.24 -13.36 -2.67
N THR A 30 0.05 -13.48 -2.99
CA THR A 30 1.02 -12.40 -2.87
C THR A 30 1.67 -12.12 -4.22
N ALA A 31 2.26 -10.93 -4.35
CA ALA A 31 3.01 -10.53 -5.53
C ALA A 31 4.11 -9.55 -5.12
N THR A 32 5.00 -9.25 -6.04
CA THR A 32 6.02 -8.21 -5.88
C THR A 32 5.84 -7.17 -6.96
N LEU A 33 5.70 -5.91 -6.56
CA LEU A 33 5.65 -4.79 -7.51
C LEU A 33 7.07 -4.35 -7.83
N LYS A 34 7.60 -4.84 -8.93
CA LYS A 34 8.95 -4.50 -9.40
C LYS A 34 8.98 -3.10 -9.97
N GLY A 35 9.96 -2.31 -9.55
CA GLY A 35 10.08 -0.93 -9.99
C GLY A 35 9.16 0.04 -9.28
N TRP A 36 8.64 -0.35 -8.13
CA TRP A 36 7.83 0.48 -7.26
C TRP A 36 8.41 0.48 -5.86
N ARG A 37 8.51 1.67 -5.23
CA ARG A 37 8.93 1.78 -3.84
C ARG A 37 7.79 2.21 -2.95
N LEU A 38 7.81 1.70 -1.71
CA LEU A 38 6.90 2.13 -0.65
C LEU A 38 7.37 3.48 -0.10
N LEU A 39 6.42 4.38 0.15
CA LEU A 39 6.67 5.67 0.78
C LEU A 39 5.70 5.91 1.92
N PHE A 40 6.14 6.69 2.91
CA PHE A 40 5.24 7.26 3.91
C PHE A 40 5.10 8.76 3.70
N ARG A 41 3.86 9.21 3.62
CA ARG A 41 3.44 10.61 3.68
C ARG A 41 2.25 10.65 4.63
N GLN A 42 2.52 10.38 5.92
CA GLN A 42 1.63 10.00 7.01
C GLN A 42 1.03 8.61 6.81
N CYS A 43 0.37 8.39 5.69
CA CYS A 43 -0.08 7.07 5.28
C CYS A 43 0.84 6.51 4.20
N ALA A 44 0.72 5.23 3.91
CA ALA A 44 1.53 4.57 2.91
C ALA A 44 1.03 4.89 1.49
N THR A 45 1.97 5.04 0.57
CA THR A 45 1.72 5.08 -0.87
C THR A 45 2.88 4.36 -1.57
N ILE A 46 2.77 4.20 -2.87
CA ILE A 46 3.85 3.65 -3.69
C ILE A 46 4.10 4.60 -4.85
N GLU A 47 5.35 4.61 -5.33
CA GLU A 47 5.72 5.38 -6.52
C GLU A 47 6.69 4.57 -7.39
N ARG A 48 6.71 4.88 -8.67
CA ARG A 48 7.68 4.29 -9.59
C ARG A 48 9.10 4.69 -9.21
N LYS A 49 9.96 3.69 -9.02
CA LYS A 49 11.37 3.90 -8.73
C LYS A 49 12.17 2.68 -9.17
N ALA A 50 13.00 2.84 -10.20
CA ALA A 50 13.84 1.75 -10.70
C ALA A 50 14.74 1.21 -9.58
N GLY A 51 14.87 -0.12 -9.51
CA GLY A 51 15.68 -0.79 -8.52
C GLY A 51 14.98 -1.11 -7.19
N PHE A 52 13.75 -0.63 -7.01
CA PHE A 52 12.95 -0.90 -5.81
C PHE A 52 11.87 -1.94 -6.10
N ASN A 53 11.54 -2.72 -5.10
CA ASN A 53 10.48 -3.73 -5.17
C ASN A 53 9.66 -3.65 -3.89
N THR A 54 8.33 -3.75 -4.02
CA THR A 54 7.43 -3.71 -2.87
C THR A 54 6.58 -4.98 -2.85
N PRO A 55 6.60 -5.76 -1.75
CA PRO A 55 5.74 -6.93 -1.62
C PRO A 55 4.30 -6.49 -1.35
N VAL A 56 3.35 -7.21 -1.91
CA VAL A 56 1.92 -6.86 -1.80
C VAL A 56 1.07 -8.11 -1.62
N LEU A 57 -0.11 -7.91 -1.04
CA LEU A 57 -1.14 -8.94 -0.92
C LEU A 57 -2.22 -8.66 -1.97
N ILE A 58 -2.71 -9.72 -2.60
CA ILE A 58 -3.75 -9.62 -3.61
C ILE A 58 -5.06 -10.14 -3.02
N TRP A 59 -6.07 -9.29 -3.05
CA TRP A 59 -7.42 -9.61 -2.63
C TRP A 59 -8.35 -9.67 -3.83
N LYS A 60 -9.36 -10.53 -3.75
CA LYS A 60 -10.51 -10.50 -4.64
C LYS A 60 -11.65 -9.83 -3.87
N ILE A 61 -12.20 -8.75 -4.41
CA ILE A 61 -13.19 -7.91 -3.75
C ILE A 61 -14.46 -7.81 -4.59
N SER A 62 -15.60 -7.61 -3.93
CA SER A 62 -16.87 -7.34 -4.56
C SER A 62 -17.00 -5.87 -4.94
N GLU A 63 -18.03 -5.53 -5.73
CA GLU A 63 -18.33 -4.13 -6.03
C GLU A 63 -18.64 -3.32 -4.77
N GLN A 64 -19.34 -3.93 -3.81
CA GLN A 64 -19.64 -3.27 -2.54
C GLN A 64 -18.36 -3.04 -1.73
N ASP A 65 -17.46 -4.02 -1.71
CA ASP A 65 -16.16 -3.88 -1.05
C ASP A 65 -15.38 -2.71 -1.66
N GLU A 66 -15.39 -2.58 -2.98
CA GLU A 66 -14.70 -1.47 -3.65
C GLU A 66 -15.30 -0.12 -3.25
N ARG A 67 -16.62 -0.02 -3.19
CA ARG A 67 -17.28 1.23 -2.72
C ARG A 67 -16.88 1.55 -1.27
N ASN A 68 -16.77 0.55 -0.42
CA ASN A 68 -16.33 0.74 0.97
C ASN A 68 -14.87 1.23 1.02
N LEU A 69 -13.99 0.63 0.22
CA LEU A 69 -12.59 1.06 0.12
C LEU A 69 -12.48 2.47 -0.44
N ASP A 70 -13.26 2.82 -1.47
CA ASP A 70 -13.27 4.16 -2.04
C ASP A 70 -13.54 5.23 -0.98
N ARG A 71 -14.51 4.97 -0.13
CA ARG A 71 -14.84 5.89 0.97
C ARG A 71 -13.72 5.96 1.99
N TYR A 72 -13.17 4.82 2.36
CA TYR A 72 -12.08 4.74 3.34
C TYR A 72 -10.82 5.44 2.83
N GLU A 73 -10.48 5.27 1.56
CA GLU A 73 -9.28 5.85 0.95
C GLU A 73 -9.48 7.31 0.50
N GLY A 74 -10.70 7.85 0.61
CA GLY A 74 -10.99 9.21 0.15
C GLY A 74 -10.84 9.36 -1.36
N PHE A 75 -11.17 8.32 -2.12
CA PHE A 75 -11.14 8.36 -3.58
C PHE A 75 -12.23 9.31 -4.09
N PRO A 76 -11.97 10.14 -5.10
CA PRO A 76 -10.75 10.26 -5.91
C PRO A 76 -9.77 11.35 -5.45
N HIS A 77 -9.97 11.96 -4.29
CA HIS A 77 -9.20 13.14 -3.86
C HIS A 77 -7.91 12.78 -3.11
N PHE A 78 -8.03 11.93 -2.08
CA PHE A 78 -6.89 11.55 -1.25
C PHE A 78 -6.03 10.51 -1.92
N TYR A 79 -6.66 9.48 -2.50
CA TYR A 79 -6.03 8.44 -3.31
C TYR A 79 -6.71 8.39 -4.66
N ILE A 80 -5.94 8.06 -5.69
CA ILE A 80 -6.42 7.76 -7.04
C ILE A 80 -6.22 6.27 -7.30
N LYS A 81 -6.87 5.74 -8.33
CA LYS A 81 -6.76 4.33 -8.70
C LYS A 81 -5.86 4.15 -9.91
N LYS A 82 -5.07 3.09 -9.89
CA LYS A 82 -4.33 2.59 -11.06
C LYS A 82 -4.62 1.10 -11.22
N ASN A 83 -4.43 0.60 -12.42
CA ASN A 83 -4.48 -0.84 -12.71
C ASN A 83 -3.09 -1.31 -13.07
N LEU A 84 -2.61 -2.36 -12.41
CA LEU A 84 -1.30 -2.92 -12.64
C LEU A 84 -1.42 -4.41 -12.94
N LYS A 85 -0.55 -4.90 -13.82
CA LYS A 85 -0.40 -6.33 -14.05
C LYS A 85 0.59 -6.89 -13.04
N VAL A 86 0.20 -7.98 -12.38
CA VAL A 86 1.01 -8.61 -11.34
C VAL A 86 1.05 -10.12 -11.53
N ALA A 87 2.21 -10.70 -11.30
CA ALA A 87 2.38 -12.15 -11.25
C ALA A 87 2.12 -12.62 -9.82
N VAL A 88 1.10 -13.42 -9.62
CA VAL A 88 0.59 -13.79 -8.30
C VAL A 88 0.99 -15.20 -7.94
N LYS A 89 1.41 -15.37 -6.69
CA LYS A 89 1.62 -16.69 -6.07
C LYS A 89 0.59 -16.88 -4.96
N SER A 90 0.07 -18.09 -4.84
CA SER A 90 -0.79 -18.42 -3.69
C SER A 90 0.01 -18.30 -2.39
N LEU A 91 -0.67 -18.33 -1.25
CA LEU A 91 0.02 -18.29 0.05
C LEU A 91 0.94 -19.48 0.25
N GLU A 92 0.68 -20.61 -0.43
CA GLU A 92 1.52 -21.79 -0.40
C GLU A 92 2.69 -21.73 -1.41
N GLY A 93 2.81 -20.63 -2.16
CA GLY A 93 3.88 -20.42 -3.11
C GLY A 93 3.65 -20.96 -4.53
N LEU A 94 2.42 -21.39 -4.83
CA LEU A 94 2.07 -21.90 -6.16
C LEU A 94 1.80 -20.73 -7.13
N ASP A 95 2.28 -20.87 -8.36
CA ASP A 95 2.03 -19.89 -9.41
C ASP A 95 0.53 -19.79 -9.73
N ARG A 96 -0.02 -18.60 -9.66
CA ARG A 96 -1.41 -18.29 -10.00
C ARG A 96 -1.53 -17.50 -11.30
N GLY A 97 -0.43 -17.29 -12.01
CA GLY A 97 -0.41 -16.54 -13.26
C GLY A 97 -0.41 -15.04 -13.06
N THR A 98 -0.59 -14.32 -14.15
CA THR A 98 -0.62 -12.85 -14.18
C THR A 98 -2.05 -12.36 -14.27
N LEU A 99 -2.38 -11.37 -13.47
CA LEU A 99 -3.69 -10.74 -13.51
C LEU A 99 -3.56 -9.23 -13.39
N THR A 100 -4.62 -8.52 -13.77
CA THR A 100 -4.71 -7.06 -13.60
C THR A 100 -5.46 -6.77 -12.31
N ALA A 101 -4.84 -5.94 -11.46
CA ALA A 101 -5.41 -5.59 -10.17
C ALA A 101 -5.40 -4.08 -9.97
N MET A 102 -6.40 -3.60 -9.26
CA MET A 102 -6.55 -2.19 -8.90
C MET A 102 -5.70 -1.88 -7.67
N VAL A 103 -5.13 -0.68 -7.63
CA VAL A 103 -4.33 -0.21 -6.49
C VAL A 103 -4.65 1.27 -6.24
N TYR A 104 -4.72 1.65 -4.96
CA TYR A 104 -4.84 3.05 -4.57
C TYR A 104 -3.45 3.64 -4.40
N VAL A 105 -3.22 4.80 -4.99
CA VAL A 105 -1.96 5.54 -4.84
C VAL A 105 -2.26 7.01 -4.58
N MET A 106 -1.39 7.68 -3.83
CA MET A 106 -1.53 9.12 -3.65
C MET A 106 -1.24 9.83 -4.96
N PRO A 107 -2.02 10.88 -5.31
CA PRO A 107 -1.64 11.71 -6.45
C PRO A 107 -0.33 12.43 -6.17
N PRO A 108 0.42 12.84 -7.22
CA PRO A 108 1.75 13.45 -7.04
C PRO A 108 1.77 14.65 -6.09
N GLU A 109 0.70 15.44 -6.05
CA GLU A 109 0.59 16.61 -5.17
C GLU A 109 0.61 16.22 -3.70
N ALA A 110 -0.03 15.09 -3.35
CA ALA A 110 -0.09 14.62 -1.97
C ALA A 110 1.24 14.06 -1.47
N VAL A 111 2.09 13.58 -2.37
CA VAL A 111 3.42 13.06 -2.02
C VAL A 111 4.36 14.17 -1.58
N LYS A 112 4.11 15.42 -2.01
CA LYS A 112 4.91 16.59 -1.67
C LYS A 112 4.34 17.33 -0.47
N LEU A 113 4.33 16.70 0.70
CA LEU A 113 3.91 17.36 1.93
C LEU A 113 4.91 18.45 2.32
N ARG A 114 4.41 19.64 2.67
CA ARG A 114 5.27 20.78 3.03
C ARG A 114 5.21 21.14 4.51
N ASP A 115 4.03 21.08 5.11
CA ASP A 115 3.80 21.62 6.46
C ASP A 115 3.37 20.53 7.46
N ILE A 116 3.38 19.27 7.05
CA ILE A 116 2.95 18.15 7.87
C ILE A 116 4.04 17.09 7.84
N SER A 117 4.34 16.49 9.01
CA SER A 117 5.31 15.41 9.09
C SER A 117 4.89 14.24 8.20
N PRO A 118 5.81 13.69 7.39
CA PRO A 118 5.51 12.50 6.59
C PRO A 118 5.51 11.21 7.40
N LEU A 119 5.95 11.25 8.66
CA LEU A 119 6.10 10.05 9.48
C LEU A 119 4.75 9.41 9.77
N PRO A 120 4.65 8.08 9.65
CA PRO A 120 3.45 7.36 10.06
C PRO A 120 3.34 7.36 11.59
N SER A 121 2.12 7.23 12.11
CA SER A 121 1.95 6.98 13.54
C SER A 121 2.57 5.64 13.90
N LYS A 122 2.94 5.47 15.18
CA LYS A 122 3.51 4.21 15.67
C LYS A 122 2.54 3.04 15.47
N GLN A 123 1.26 3.29 15.72
CA GLN A 123 0.22 2.27 15.56
C GLN A 123 0.06 1.86 14.08
N TYR A 124 0.03 2.82 13.18
CA TYR A 124 -0.08 2.57 11.74
C TYR A 124 1.14 1.76 11.24
N TYR A 125 2.34 2.19 11.60
CA TYR A 125 3.56 1.48 11.23
C TYR A 125 3.57 0.05 11.78
N SER A 126 3.15 -0.12 13.04
CA SER A 126 3.05 -1.45 13.67
C SER A 126 2.08 -2.37 12.91
N THR A 127 0.97 -1.81 12.42
CA THR A 127 0.00 -2.58 11.61
C THR A 127 0.67 -3.12 10.34
N LEU A 128 1.47 -2.29 9.66
CA LEU A 128 2.20 -2.72 8.47
C LEU A 128 3.26 -3.78 8.81
N CYS A 129 3.99 -3.61 9.90
CA CYS A 129 4.96 -4.60 10.36
C CYS A 129 4.30 -5.96 10.62
N THR A 130 3.14 -5.96 11.26
CA THR A 130 2.36 -7.19 11.51
C THR A 130 1.97 -7.86 10.20
N GLY A 131 1.50 -7.09 9.22
CA GLY A 131 1.16 -7.61 7.90
C GLY A 131 2.35 -8.25 7.20
N TYR A 132 3.50 -7.58 7.23
CA TYR A 132 4.73 -8.12 6.65
C TYR A 132 5.13 -9.45 7.30
N LYS A 133 5.04 -9.54 8.62
CA LYS A 133 5.31 -10.79 9.34
C LYS A 133 4.33 -11.90 8.98
N THR A 134 3.04 -11.56 8.93
CA THR A 134 1.98 -12.52 8.64
C THR A 134 2.21 -13.21 7.29
N PHE A 135 2.65 -12.45 6.28
CA PHE A 135 2.84 -12.98 4.92
C PHE A 135 4.29 -13.31 4.59
N GLY A 136 5.20 -13.21 5.56
CA GLY A 136 6.60 -13.56 5.35
C GLY A 136 7.35 -12.62 4.43
N PHE A 137 6.97 -11.36 4.36
CA PHE A 137 7.63 -10.36 3.52
C PHE A 137 8.96 -9.91 4.13
N ASP A 138 9.96 -9.65 3.27
CA ASP A 138 11.20 -9.00 3.69
C ASP A 138 10.88 -7.60 4.23
N GLY A 139 11.41 -7.27 5.41
CA GLY A 139 11.14 -5.98 6.06
C GLY A 139 11.88 -4.79 5.46
N ALA A 140 12.83 -4.99 4.55
CA ALA A 140 13.65 -3.90 4.01
C ALA A 140 12.82 -2.77 3.39
N PRO A 141 11.77 -3.01 2.58
CA PRO A 141 10.96 -1.91 2.05
C PRO A 141 10.32 -1.03 3.11
N LEU A 142 9.89 -1.60 4.25
CA LEU A 142 9.34 -0.81 5.36
C LEU A 142 10.40 0.07 6.01
N ILE A 143 11.58 -0.49 6.25
CA ILE A 143 12.70 0.24 6.86
C ILE A 143 13.14 1.37 5.95
N ASP A 144 13.29 1.09 4.66
CA ASP A 144 13.69 2.09 3.66
C ASP A 144 12.66 3.23 3.57
N ALA A 145 11.36 2.88 3.59
CA ALA A 145 10.29 3.88 3.55
C ALA A 145 10.29 4.77 4.80
N LEU A 146 10.53 4.19 5.97
CA LEU A 146 10.60 4.96 7.21
C LEU A 146 11.81 5.89 7.20
N ASN A 147 12.96 5.42 6.77
CA ASN A 147 14.18 6.22 6.67
C ASN A 147 14.01 7.36 5.67
N GLU A 148 13.38 7.10 4.51
CA GLU A 148 13.08 8.14 3.53
C GLU A 148 12.17 9.22 4.14
N ALA A 149 11.17 8.82 4.90
CA ALA A 149 10.26 9.77 5.57
C ALA A 149 11.00 10.63 6.59
N LYS A 150 11.92 10.06 7.35
CA LYS A 150 12.77 10.81 8.31
C LYS A 150 13.65 11.82 7.59
N ASP A 151 14.29 11.41 6.50
CA ASP A 151 15.14 12.29 5.70
C ASP A 151 14.33 13.42 5.07
N TYR A 152 13.15 13.08 4.55
CA TYR A 152 12.22 14.06 3.97
C TYR A 152 11.79 15.10 5.02
N GLU A 153 11.45 14.67 6.23
CA GLU A 153 11.08 15.56 7.32
C GLU A 153 12.24 16.51 7.66
N THR A 154 13.45 16.00 7.82
CA THR A 154 14.63 16.78 8.13
C THR A 154 14.89 17.85 7.07
N GLN A 155 14.85 17.48 5.79
CA GLN A 155 15.08 18.40 4.66
C GLN A 155 14.04 19.50 4.59
N HIS A 156 12.78 19.19 4.87
CA HIS A 156 11.67 20.15 4.75
C HIS A 156 11.50 21.00 6.00
N SER A 157 11.80 20.48 7.20
CA SER A 157 11.83 21.24 8.44
C SER A 157 12.91 22.32 8.42
N ALA A 158 14.10 21.99 7.89
CA ALA A 158 15.22 22.94 7.77
C ALA A 158 14.87 24.11 6.82
N LYS A 159 13.98 23.90 5.84
CA LYS A 159 13.52 24.95 4.93
C LYS A 159 12.43 25.82 5.52
N SER A 160 11.63 25.31 6.45
CA SER A 160 10.54 26.07 7.07
C SER A 160 11.01 26.94 8.25
N SER A 161 12.20 26.70 8.78
CA SER A 161 12.81 27.50 9.85
C SER A 161 13.65 28.67 9.34
N ARG A 162 13.66 28.92 8.05
CA ARG A 162 14.29 30.05 7.39
C ARG A 162 13.21 31.01 6.86
#